data_37f41bf703e7d7eb7ab2e334df48269a
#
_entry.id   37f41bf703e7d7eb7ab2e334df48269a
#
_cell.length_a   1.000
_cell.length_b   1.000
_cell.length_c   1.000
_cell.angle_alpha   90.00
_cell.angle_beta   90.00
_cell.angle_gamma   90.00
#
_symmetry.space_group_name_H-M   'P 1'
#
loop_
_entity.id
_entity.type
_entity.pdbx_description
1 polymer ?
#
loop_
_entity_poly.entity_id
_entity_poly.type
_entity_poly.pdbx_seq_one_letter_code
_entity_poly.pdbx_strand_id
1 'polypeptide(L)'
;MSRGKRCAPAVFLAGAGPVGEPAHAVYSGRMPSPRRPGVFVSGHERHRRPQGAQSGGVDPERYDRTRPPYPAALVERIIATSPGTDFLDVGTGTGIAARQFQAAGCTVLGVEPDARLASFARRTGVTVEVAPFEAWDPAGREFDAVVAGHAWHFVDPVAGAARAARVLRPGGRLAAFWHLGQPPREVAEAFAAAWQRVVPGSPVNFRARPGQADRNAAAFTAKSAGGIREAGGFSHPEQWRYDWERTCTRDEWLEELPASGALTPLPPDKLAEVLAGTGAAIDALGGSVTMNYATVAVTAVRISAAWRGRRRGQG
;
A
#
# COMPACT_ATOMS: atom_id res chain seq x y z
N MET A 1 26.45 -16.04 18.38
CA MET A 1 26.08 -16.28 16.97
C MET A 1 24.94 -15.35 16.63
N SER A 2 25.26 -14.20 16.05
CA SER A 2 24.28 -13.15 15.68
C SER A 2 23.55 -13.62 14.41
N ARG A 3 22.23 -13.82 14.51
CA ARG A 3 21.39 -14.04 13.31
C ARG A 3 21.31 -12.71 12.56
N GLY A 4 21.98 -12.64 11.41
CA GLY A 4 21.92 -11.48 10.53
C GLY A 4 20.46 -11.14 10.19
N LYS A 5 20.08 -9.91 10.43
CA LYS A 5 18.77 -9.37 10.06
C LYS A 5 18.73 -9.27 8.54
N ARG A 6 17.77 -9.96 7.91
CA ARG A 6 17.61 -10.04 6.45
C ARG A 6 16.98 -8.78 5.85
N CYS A 7 17.34 -8.44 4.63
CA CYS A 7 16.96 -7.25 3.88
C CYS A 7 15.70 -7.39 3.02
N ALA A 8 14.95 -6.33 2.77
CA ALA A 8 13.78 -6.32 1.90
C ALA A 8 13.83 -5.22 0.82
N PRO A 9 13.39 -5.47 -0.43
CA PRO A 9 13.27 -4.41 -1.41
C PRO A 9 12.17 -3.45 -1.05
N ALA A 10 12.46 -2.21 -1.36
CA ALA A 10 11.45 -1.20 -1.52
C ALA A 10 10.50 -1.59 -2.64
N VAL A 11 9.21 -1.41 -2.43
CA VAL A 11 8.29 -1.32 -3.55
C VAL A 11 8.70 -0.07 -4.33
N PHE A 12 9.34 -0.25 -5.48
CA PHE A 12 9.44 0.78 -6.49
C PHE A 12 8.02 1.02 -7.03
N LEU A 13 7.26 1.85 -6.32
CA LEU A 13 5.97 2.30 -6.81
C LEU A 13 6.27 3.38 -7.85
N ALA A 14 6.18 2.96 -9.11
CA ALA A 14 6.21 3.88 -10.22
C ALA A 14 5.08 4.89 -10.05
N GLY A 15 5.44 6.16 -9.88
CA GLY A 15 4.46 7.23 -9.87
C GLY A 15 3.75 7.28 -11.22
N ALA A 16 2.43 7.09 -11.23
CA ALA A 16 1.61 7.50 -12.35
C ALA A 16 1.81 9.01 -12.52
N GLY A 17 2.43 9.43 -13.63
CA GLY A 17 2.59 10.84 -13.96
C GLY A 17 1.22 11.51 -14.07
N PRO A 18 1.14 12.83 -13.86
CA PRO A 18 -0.11 13.55 -14.03
C PRO A 18 -0.55 13.44 -15.50
N VAL A 19 -1.80 13.06 -15.71
CA VAL A 19 -2.47 13.14 -17.01
C VAL A 19 -2.46 14.63 -17.40
N GLY A 20 -1.83 14.97 -18.51
CA GLY A 20 -1.71 16.33 -19.00
C GLY A 20 -3.07 16.99 -19.20
N GLU A 21 -3.16 18.23 -18.79
CA GLU A 21 -4.30 19.11 -19.11
C GLU A 21 -4.45 19.25 -20.62
N PRO A 22 -5.68 19.21 -21.16
CA PRO A 22 -5.91 19.50 -22.57
C PRO A 22 -5.71 21.01 -22.83
N ALA A 23 -4.87 21.32 -23.80
CA ALA A 23 -4.68 22.66 -24.30
C ALA A 23 -6.01 23.27 -24.75
N HIS A 24 -6.31 24.50 -24.27
CA HIS A 24 -7.42 25.31 -24.73
C HIS A 24 -7.19 25.74 -26.19
N ALA A 25 -7.91 25.14 -27.11
CA ALA A 25 -8.08 25.68 -28.45
C ALA A 25 -9.29 26.61 -28.44
N VAL A 26 -9.03 27.89 -28.67
CA VAL A 26 -10.04 28.91 -28.90
C VAL A 26 -10.64 28.70 -30.30
N TYR A 27 -11.92 28.36 -30.37
CA TYR A 27 -12.67 28.40 -31.62
C TYR A 27 -13.90 29.30 -31.48
N SER A 28 -13.87 30.41 -32.24
CA SER A 28 -15.01 31.32 -32.39
C SER A 28 -15.95 30.78 -33.47
N GLY A 29 -17.23 30.56 -33.14
CA GLY A 29 -18.22 30.19 -34.14
C GLY A 29 -19.62 29.97 -33.57
N ARG A 30 -20.49 30.96 -33.79
CA ARG A 30 -21.97 31.01 -33.80
C ARG A 30 -22.78 29.82 -33.27
N MET A 31 -23.63 30.14 -32.30
CA MET A 31 -24.78 29.36 -31.83
C MET A 31 -25.91 29.22 -32.86
N PRO A 32 -26.66 28.11 -32.84
CA PRO A 32 -28.11 28.15 -32.96
C PRO A 32 -28.85 27.54 -31.74
N SER A 33 -30.06 28.05 -31.54
CA SER A 33 -30.96 27.92 -30.40
C SER A 33 -31.61 26.52 -30.17
N PRO A 34 -32.37 26.30 -29.07
CA PRO A 34 -32.44 25.05 -28.33
C PRO A 34 -33.64 24.14 -28.80
N ARG A 35 -33.43 22.83 -28.71
CA ARG A 35 -34.52 21.84 -28.71
C ARG A 35 -34.58 21.06 -27.41
N ARG A 36 -35.76 20.83 -26.90
CA ARG A 36 -36.21 20.28 -25.63
C ARG A 36 -35.86 18.79 -25.38
N PRO A 37 -36.05 18.25 -24.17
CA PRO A 37 -35.12 17.33 -23.53
C PRO A 37 -35.44 15.86 -23.81
N GLY A 38 -34.44 15.11 -24.19
CA GLY A 38 -34.43 13.66 -24.15
C GLY A 38 -33.79 13.21 -22.84
N VAL A 39 -34.40 12.24 -22.21
CA VAL A 39 -33.96 11.57 -20.98
C VAL A 39 -32.53 11.08 -21.12
N PHE A 40 -31.59 11.74 -20.43
CA PHE A 40 -30.21 11.25 -20.29
C PHE A 40 -30.19 10.19 -19.18
N VAL A 41 -30.11 8.93 -19.58
CA VAL A 41 -29.67 7.85 -18.70
C VAL A 41 -28.18 8.05 -18.49
N SER A 42 -27.80 8.51 -17.32
CA SER A 42 -26.41 8.64 -16.88
C SER A 42 -25.80 7.24 -16.75
N GLY A 43 -25.17 6.78 -17.81
CA GLY A 43 -24.29 5.60 -17.80
C GLY A 43 -22.97 5.96 -17.14
N HIS A 44 -22.86 5.80 -15.84
CA HIS A 44 -21.57 5.68 -15.18
C HIS A 44 -20.97 4.32 -15.58
N GLU A 45 -20.21 4.27 -16.66
CA GLU A 45 -19.26 3.17 -16.89
C GLU A 45 -18.24 3.17 -15.77
N ARG A 46 -18.58 2.42 -14.71
CA ARG A 46 -17.60 1.98 -13.73
C ARG A 46 -16.62 1.07 -14.47
N HIS A 47 -15.42 1.54 -14.70
CA HIS A 47 -14.30 0.68 -15.06
C HIS A 47 -14.14 -0.37 -13.95
N ARG A 48 -14.79 -1.52 -14.14
CA ARG A 48 -14.49 -2.74 -13.37
C ARG A 48 -13.05 -3.11 -13.67
N ARG A 49 -12.14 -2.80 -12.74
CA ARG A 49 -10.82 -3.44 -12.74
C ARG A 49 -11.03 -4.96 -12.65
N PRO A 50 -10.28 -5.77 -13.41
CA PRO A 50 -10.42 -7.22 -13.35
C PRO A 50 -10.21 -7.68 -11.90
N GLN A 51 -11.21 -8.35 -11.32
CA GLN A 51 -11.07 -9.07 -10.07
C GLN A 51 -10.04 -10.19 -10.32
N GLY A 52 -8.85 -10.10 -9.73
CA GLY A 52 -7.81 -11.12 -9.83
C GLY A 52 -6.39 -10.64 -10.12
N ALA A 53 -6.15 -9.33 -10.36
CA ALA A 53 -4.82 -8.82 -10.73
C ALA A 53 -3.95 -8.39 -9.53
N GLN A 54 -4.24 -8.84 -8.31
CA GLN A 54 -3.72 -8.20 -7.10
C GLN A 54 -2.42 -8.77 -6.54
N SER A 55 -2.04 -10.00 -6.89
CA SER A 55 -0.77 -10.59 -6.46
C SER A 55 -0.06 -11.38 -7.56
N GLY A 56 -0.34 -11.07 -8.83
CA GLY A 56 0.10 -11.74 -10.05
C GLY A 56 1.42 -12.51 -9.96
N GLY A 57 1.38 -13.77 -9.52
CA GLY A 57 2.54 -14.65 -9.57
C GLY A 57 3.57 -14.50 -8.46
N VAL A 58 3.32 -13.70 -7.41
CA VAL A 58 4.24 -13.59 -6.26
C VAL A 58 4.31 -14.92 -5.53
N ASP A 59 5.53 -15.42 -5.33
CA ASP A 59 5.82 -16.57 -4.48
C ASP A 59 5.65 -16.16 -3.00
N PRO A 60 4.67 -16.72 -2.27
CA PRO A 60 4.39 -16.33 -0.89
C PRO A 60 5.57 -16.54 0.06
N GLU A 61 6.31 -17.65 -0.10
CA GLU A 61 7.46 -17.99 0.73
C GLU A 61 8.60 -16.98 0.55
N ARG A 62 8.90 -16.63 -0.70
CA ARG A 62 9.89 -15.61 -1.03
C ARG A 62 9.44 -14.25 -0.52
N TYR A 63 8.19 -13.87 -0.76
CA TYR A 63 7.64 -12.59 -0.31
C TYR A 63 7.77 -12.43 1.21
N ASP A 64 7.32 -13.42 1.96
CA ASP A 64 7.34 -13.39 3.43
C ASP A 64 8.76 -13.33 3.99
N ARG A 65 9.69 -14.12 3.39
CA ARG A 65 11.07 -14.17 3.83
C ARG A 65 11.83 -12.89 3.57
N THR A 66 11.50 -12.21 2.47
CA THR A 66 12.28 -11.07 1.99
C THR A 66 11.74 -9.73 2.47
N ARG A 67 10.47 -9.59 2.79
CA ARG A 67 9.90 -8.31 3.25
C ARG A 67 10.32 -7.95 4.68
N PRO A 68 10.70 -6.67 4.94
CA PRO A 68 11.01 -6.23 6.30
C PRO A 68 9.75 -6.18 7.16
N PRO A 69 9.89 -6.41 8.47
CA PRO A 69 8.85 -6.09 9.41
C PRO A 69 8.64 -4.57 9.48
N TYR A 70 7.47 -4.17 9.95
CA TYR A 70 7.19 -2.77 10.21
C TYR A 70 7.92 -2.31 11.48
N PRO A 71 8.28 -1.00 11.59
CA PRO A 71 8.92 -0.47 12.80
C PRO A 71 8.10 -0.79 14.05
N ALA A 72 8.75 -1.28 15.09
CA ALA A 72 8.10 -1.60 16.35
C ALA A 72 7.32 -0.40 16.92
N ALA A 73 7.90 0.81 16.83
CA ALA A 73 7.26 2.05 17.25
C ALA A 73 5.94 2.35 16.52
N LEU A 74 5.77 1.93 15.25
CA LEU A 74 4.48 2.03 14.55
C LEU A 74 3.46 1.07 15.15
N VAL A 75 3.85 -0.20 15.33
CA VAL A 75 2.99 -1.25 15.90
C VAL A 75 2.52 -0.86 17.30
N GLU A 76 3.46 -0.51 18.17
CA GLU A 76 3.20 -0.05 19.54
C GLU A 76 2.27 1.17 19.58
N ARG A 77 2.49 2.16 18.72
CA ARG A 77 1.65 3.35 18.68
C ARG A 77 0.23 3.05 18.22
N ILE A 78 0.04 2.17 17.22
CA ILE A 78 -1.30 1.75 16.81
C ILE A 78 -2.02 1.08 17.98
N ILE A 79 -1.36 0.16 18.68
CA ILE A 79 -1.93 -0.53 19.84
C ILE A 79 -2.27 0.47 20.95
N ALA A 80 -1.33 1.29 21.37
CA ALA A 80 -1.50 2.26 22.46
C ALA A 80 -2.60 3.31 22.20
N THR A 81 -2.95 3.53 20.95
CA THR A 81 -3.98 4.50 20.54
C THR A 81 -5.28 3.86 20.06
N SER A 82 -5.42 2.54 20.23
CA SER A 82 -6.65 1.77 20.01
C SER A 82 -7.33 1.45 21.33
N PRO A 83 -8.67 1.30 21.38
CA PRO A 83 -9.38 1.08 22.66
C PRO A 83 -9.22 -0.34 23.23
N GLY A 84 -8.71 -1.28 22.46
CA GLY A 84 -8.46 -2.66 22.81
C GLY A 84 -7.55 -3.35 21.80
N THR A 85 -7.56 -4.69 21.82
CA THR A 85 -6.58 -5.51 21.10
C THR A 85 -7.18 -6.44 20.02
N ASP A 86 -8.48 -6.32 19.71
CA ASP A 86 -9.12 -7.07 18.63
C ASP A 86 -8.91 -6.34 17.28
N PHE A 87 -8.04 -6.87 16.44
CA PHE A 87 -7.60 -6.21 15.21
C PHE A 87 -8.09 -6.95 13.97
N LEU A 88 -8.46 -6.18 12.94
CA LEU A 88 -8.72 -6.66 11.58
C LEU A 88 -7.59 -6.20 10.66
N ASP A 89 -6.86 -7.13 10.04
CA ASP A 89 -5.80 -6.84 9.07
C ASP A 89 -6.33 -7.01 7.64
N VAL A 90 -6.51 -5.90 6.94
CA VAL A 90 -7.08 -5.83 5.58
C VAL A 90 -6.01 -5.98 4.53
N GLY A 91 -6.15 -6.98 3.64
CA GLY A 91 -5.12 -7.37 2.70
C GLY A 91 -3.93 -7.94 3.44
N THR A 92 -4.18 -8.89 4.34
CA THR A 92 -3.16 -9.42 5.26
C THR A 92 -1.97 -10.08 4.54
N GLY A 93 -2.14 -10.45 3.27
CA GLY A 93 -1.10 -11.07 2.45
C GLY A 93 -0.57 -12.36 3.08
N THR A 94 0.74 -12.42 3.28
CA THR A 94 1.41 -13.53 3.98
C THR A 94 1.33 -13.42 5.52
N GLY A 95 0.73 -12.34 6.04
CA GLY A 95 0.52 -12.17 7.48
C GLY A 95 1.64 -11.44 8.22
N ILE A 96 2.54 -10.72 7.54
CA ILE A 96 3.67 -10.02 8.19
C ILE A 96 3.20 -9.05 9.26
N ALA A 97 2.25 -8.15 8.93
CA ALA A 97 1.70 -7.19 9.89
C ALA A 97 0.91 -7.91 10.99
N ALA A 98 0.04 -8.85 10.61
CA ALA A 98 -0.77 -9.62 11.55
C ALA A 98 0.08 -10.29 12.62
N ARG A 99 1.16 -11.00 12.23
CA ARG A 99 2.07 -11.65 13.19
C ARG A 99 2.78 -10.65 14.12
N GLN A 100 3.08 -9.44 13.66
CA GLN A 100 3.68 -8.43 14.53
C GLN A 100 2.70 -7.95 15.60
N PHE A 101 1.42 -7.72 15.23
CA PHE A 101 0.38 -7.38 16.19
C PHE A 101 0.09 -8.53 17.14
N GLN A 102 0.04 -9.79 16.65
CA GLN A 102 -0.12 -10.98 17.50
C GLN A 102 1.04 -11.11 18.51
N ALA A 103 2.28 -10.91 18.07
CA ALA A 103 3.46 -10.95 18.96
C ALA A 103 3.43 -9.84 20.02
N ALA A 104 2.71 -8.75 19.76
CA ALA A 104 2.49 -7.66 20.71
C ALA A 104 1.20 -7.82 21.55
N GLY A 105 0.56 -9.01 21.52
CA GLY A 105 -0.58 -9.35 22.37
C GLY A 105 -1.96 -9.06 21.77
N CYS A 106 -2.06 -8.76 20.48
CA CYS A 106 -3.35 -8.56 19.83
C CYS A 106 -3.95 -9.87 19.29
N THR A 107 -5.28 -9.97 19.32
CA THR A 107 -6.03 -10.94 18.52
C THR A 107 -6.22 -10.38 17.12
N VAL A 108 -5.77 -11.09 16.09
CA VAL A 108 -5.82 -10.59 14.71
C VAL A 108 -6.61 -11.54 13.82
N LEU A 109 -7.58 -10.99 13.10
CA LEU A 109 -8.24 -11.62 11.97
C LEU A 109 -7.74 -10.96 10.68
N GLY A 110 -7.23 -11.76 9.75
CA GLY A 110 -6.85 -11.28 8.41
C GLY A 110 -8.00 -11.44 7.41
N VAL A 111 -8.09 -10.50 6.47
CA VAL A 111 -8.93 -10.63 5.25
C VAL A 111 -8.05 -10.47 4.04
N GLU A 112 -8.03 -11.48 3.14
CA GLU A 112 -7.13 -11.52 1.97
C GLU A 112 -7.86 -12.11 0.76
N PRO A 113 -7.90 -11.41 -0.39
CA PRO A 113 -8.57 -11.95 -1.58
C PRO A 113 -7.78 -13.08 -2.28
N ASP A 114 -6.46 -13.13 -2.16
CA ASP A 114 -5.64 -14.20 -2.76
C ASP A 114 -5.58 -15.41 -1.83
N ALA A 115 -6.24 -16.50 -2.24
CA ALA A 115 -6.28 -17.74 -1.46
C ALA A 115 -4.90 -18.37 -1.20
N ARG A 116 -3.90 -18.11 -2.07
CA ARG A 116 -2.53 -18.63 -1.89
C ARG A 116 -1.82 -17.90 -0.75
N LEU A 117 -1.92 -16.56 -0.73
CA LEU A 117 -1.39 -15.74 0.34
C LEU A 117 -2.10 -16.04 1.67
N ALA A 118 -3.44 -16.12 1.65
CA ALA A 118 -4.24 -16.51 2.81
C ALA A 118 -3.86 -17.90 3.36
N SER A 119 -3.62 -18.87 2.47
CA SER A 119 -3.17 -20.21 2.86
C SER A 119 -1.80 -20.17 3.54
N PHE A 120 -0.88 -19.37 3.01
CA PHE A 120 0.43 -19.17 3.63
C PHE A 120 0.30 -18.54 5.01
N ALA A 121 -0.46 -17.45 5.14
CA ALA A 121 -0.68 -16.77 6.42
C ALA A 121 -1.28 -17.71 7.49
N ARG A 122 -2.22 -18.57 7.09
CA ARG A 122 -2.79 -19.59 8.00
C ARG A 122 -1.74 -20.59 8.49
N ARG A 123 -0.83 -21.04 7.61
CA ARG A 123 0.28 -21.95 8.01
C ARG A 123 1.25 -21.28 8.99
N THR A 124 1.33 -19.96 8.98
CA THR A 124 2.18 -19.18 9.90
C THR A 124 1.44 -18.68 11.14
N GLY A 125 0.22 -19.19 11.40
CA GLY A 125 -0.52 -18.94 12.62
C GLY A 125 -1.50 -17.76 12.60
N VAL A 126 -1.77 -17.17 11.43
CA VAL A 126 -2.76 -16.10 11.31
C VAL A 126 -4.12 -16.66 10.91
N THR A 127 -5.17 -16.32 11.62
CA THR A 127 -6.56 -16.61 11.20
C THR A 127 -6.92 -15.68 10.04
N VAL A 128 -7.32 -16.25 8.88
CA VAL A 128 -7.59 -15.46 7.66
C VAL A 128 -8.89 -15.90 7.02
N GLU A 129 -9.73 -14.96 6.60
CA GLU A 129 -10.88 -15.19 5.74
C GLU A 129 -10.58 -14.73 4.31
N VAL A 130 -10.97 -15.55 3.32
CA VAL A 130 -10.67 -15.26 1.90
C VAL A 130 -11.82 -14.47 1.30
N ALA A 131 -11.61 -13.17 1.12
CA ALA A 131 -12.55 -12.26 0.47
C ALA A 131 -11.87 -10.95 0.10
N PRO A 132 -12.35 -10.21 -0.92
CA PRO A 132 -12.10 -8.78 -1.04
C PRO A 132 -12.73 -8.05 0.15
N PHE A 133 -12.02 -7.09 0.73
CA PHE A 133 -12.53 -6.36 1.90
C PHE A 133 -13.87 -5.70 1.66
N GLU A 134 -14.11 -5.18 0.47
CA GLU A 134 -15.37 -4.54 0.07
C GLU A 134 -16.57 -5.49 0.09
N ALA A 135 -16.35 -6.79 -0.13
CA ALA A 135 -17.38 -7.82 -0.16
C ALA A 135 -17.40 -8.75 1.07
N TRP A 136 -16.39 -8.62 1.95
CA TRP A 136 -16.26 -9.46 3.13
C TRP A 136 -17.42 -9.26 4.13
N ASP A 137 -17.98 -10.35 4.68
CA ASP A 137 -19.02 -10.31 5.70
C ASP A 137 -18.39 -10.36 7.11
N PRO A 138 -18.50 -9.30 7.91
CA PRO A 138 -18.01 -9.30 9.28
C PRO A 138 -18.80 -10.21 10.22
N ALA A 139 -19.97 -10.72 9.82
CA ALA A 139 -20.86 -11.55 10.64
C ALA A 139 -21.13 -10.96 12.04
N GLY A 140 -21.33 -9.65 12.11
CA GLY A 140 -21.60 -8.91 13.34
C GLY A 140 -20.37 -8.63 14.23
N ARG A 141 -19.17 -9.04 13.83
CA ARG A 141 -17.93 -8.77 14.57
C ARG A 141 -17.55 -7.30 14.51
N GLU A 142 -17.03 -6.79 15.60
CA GLU A 142 -16.46 -5.46 15.71
C GLU A 142 -15.01 -5.53 16.22
N PHE A 143 -14.19 -4.55 15.84
CA PHE A 143 -12.76 -4.51 16.10
C PHE A 143 -12.35 -3.20 16.75
N ASP A 144 -11.24 -3.25 17.49
CA ASP A 144 -10.61 -2.07 18.10
C ASP A 144 -9.70 -1.33 17.12
N ALA A 145 -9.16 -2.07 16.12
CA ALA A 145 -8.45 -1.48 15.02
C ALA A 145 -8.72 -2.21 13.70
N VAL A 146 -8.73 -1.44 12.60
CA VAL A 146 -8.60 -1.92 11.22
C VAL A 146 -7.25 -1.45 10.73
N VAL A 147 -6.36 -2.38 10.44
CA VAL A 147 -5.01 -2.10 9.95
C VAL A 147 -4.86 -2.58 8.51
N ALA A 148 -3.96 -1.97 7.74
CA ALA A 148 -3.68 -2.37 6.36
C ALA A 148 -2.21 -2.04 6.01
N GLY A 149 -1.35 -3.05 6.04
CA GLY A 149 0.05 -2.93 5.68
C GLY A 149 0.28 -3.15 4.18
N HIS A 150 0.70 -2.14 3.43
CA HIS A 150 0.87 -2.20 1.98
C HIS A 150 -0.36 -2.67 1.17
N ALA A 151 -1.56 -2.55 1.70
CA ALA A 151 -2.77 -3.08 1.10
C ALA A 151 -3.82 -2.02 0.74
N TRP A 152 -3.91 -0.94 1.50
CA TRP A 152 -4.99 0.03 1.37
C TRP A 152 -5.08 0.74 0.01
N HIS A 153 -4.01 0.77 -0.77
CA HIS A 153 -4.02 1.34 -2.12
C HIS A 153 -4.76 0.47 -3.16
N PHE A 154 -5.07 -0.77 -2.83
CA PHE A 154 -5.92 -1.67 -3.63
C PHE A 154 -7.40 -1.54 -3.26
N VAL A 155 -7.71 -0.98 -2.10
CA VAL A 155 -9.07 -0.76 -1.60
C VAL A 155 -9.60 0.57 -2.15
N ASP A 156 -10.89 0.61 -2.49
CA ASP A 156 -11.53 1.90 -2.79
C ASP A 156 -11.47 2.79 -1.54
N PRO A 157 -10.88 3.98 -1.63
CA PRO A 157 -10.56 4.76 -0.43
C PRO A 157 -11.81 5.24 0.34
N VAL A 158 -12.92 5.48 -0.33
CA VAL A 158 -14.17 5.94 0.29
C VAL A 158 -15.00 4.75 0.79
N ALA A 159 -15.23 3.76 -0.08
CA ALA A 159 -16.00 2.57 0.28
C ALA A 159 -15.29 1.76 1.37
N GLY A 160 -13.96 1.62 1.28
CA GLY A 160 -13.15 0.94 2.28
C GLY A 160 -13.19 1.65 3.64
N ALA A 161 -13.06 2.99 3.66
CA ALA A 161 -13.16 3.75 4.90
C ALA A 161 -14.57 3.66 5.50
N ALA A 162 -15.63 3.76 4.67
CA ALA A 162 -17.00 3.60 5.13
C ALA A 162 -17.24 2.20 5.72
N ARG A 163 -16.62 1.15 5.12
CA ARG A 163 -16.71 -0.20 5.64
C ARG A 163 -15.93 -0.37 6.94
N ALA A 164 -14.71 0.17 7.02
CA ALA A 164 -13.92 0.17 8.24
C ALA A 164 -14.69 0.84 9.40
N ALA A 165 -15.39 1.97 9.13
CA ALA A 165 -16.21 2.63 10.13
C ALA A 165 -17.36 1.76 10.66
N ARG A 166 -17.87 0.80 9.87
CA ARG A 166 -18.96 -0.10 10.30
C ARG A 166 -18.47 -1.22 11.21
N VAL A 167 -17.25 -1.70 10.99
CA VAL A 167 -16.68 -2.82 11.75
C VAL A 167 -15.79 -2.39 12.92
N LEU A 168 -15.44 -1.11 13.01
CA LEU A 168 -14.73 -0.58 14.16
C LEU A 168 -15.69 -0.29 15.32
N ARG A 169 -15.29 -0.56 16.55
CA ARG A 169 -15.95 -0.04 17.74
C ARG A 169 -15.85 1.47 17.83
N PRO A 170 -16.75 2.18 18.52
CA PRO A 170 -16.57 3.61 18.81
C PRO A 170 -15.20 3.86 19.49
N GLY A 171 -14.42 4.80 18.97
CA GLY A 171 -13.04 5.03 19.41
C GLY A 171 -12.01 4.11 18.76
N GLY A 172 -12.44 3.12 17.97
CA GLY A 172 -11.56 2.23 17.23
C GLY A 172 -10.77 2.97 16.12
N ARG A 173 -9.63 2.42 15.75
CA ARG A 173 -8.65 3.07 14.87
C ARG A 173 -8.60 2.43 13.49
N LEU A 174 -8.64 3.23 12.45
CA LEU A 174 -8.19 2.85 11.10
C LEU A 174 -6.74 3.28 10.93
N ALA A 175 -5.85 2.38 10.49
CA ALA A 175 -4.45 2.68 10.20
C ALA A 175 -3.99 1.97 8.92
N ALA A 176 -3.76 2.72 7.87
CA ALA A 176 -3.16 2.26 6.62
C ALA A 176 -1.70 2.72 6.54
N PHE A 177 -0.75 1.82 6.23
CA PHE A 177 0.66 2.15 6.27
C PHE A 177 1.48 1.45 5.18
N TRP A 178 2.59 2.07 4.81
CA TRP A 178 3.47 1.64 3.71
C TRP A 178 4.94 1.83 4.06
N HIS A 179 5.78 0.92 3.59
CA HIS A 179 7.21 1.16 3.46
C HIS A 179 7.51 1.82 2.12
N LEU A 180 8.31 2.85 2.14
CA LEU A 180 8.84 3.52 0.97
C LEU A 180 10.36 3.47 1.09
N GLY A 181 10.98 2.58 0.35
CA GLY A 181 12.41 2.43 0.38
C GLY A 181 13.07 3.22 -0.75
N GLN A 182 14.26 3.69 -0.48
CA GLN A 182 15.10 4.39 -1.42
C GLN A 182 16.50 3.78 -1.40
N PRO A 183 16.90 3.06 -2.46
CA PRO A 183 18.26 2.57 -2.58
C PRO A 183 19.24 3.73 -2.84
N PRO A 184 20.54 3.51 -2.68
CA PRO A 184 21.57 4.43 -3.15
C PRO A 184 21.33 4.80 -4.61
N ARG A 185 21.71 6.02 -4.96
CA ARG A 185 21.45 6.59 -6.29
C ARG A 185 22.02 5.72 -7.41
N GLU A 186 23.22 5.22 -7.23
CA GLU A 186 23.94 4.39 -8.19
C GLU A 186 23.18 3.09 -8.49
N VAL A 187 22.63 2.45 -7.48
CA VAL A 187 21.82 1.24 -7.60
C VAL A 187 20.47 1.54 -8.28
N ALA A 188 19.82 2.64 -7.91
CA ALA A 188 18.56 3.06 -8.53
C ALA A 188 18.75 3.41 -10.03
N GLU A 189 19.84 4.08 -10.39
CA GLU A 189 20.15 4.42 -11.78
C GLU A 189 20.49 3.18 -12.61
N ALA A 190 21.27 2.25 -12.06
CA ALA A 190 21.58 0.97 -12.70
C ALA A 190 20.32 0.12 -12.94
N PHE A 191 19.46 0.01 -11.93
CA PHE A 191 18.16 -0.65 -12.07
C PHE A 191 17.31 0.02 -13.15
N ALA A 192 17.19 1.35 -13.15
CA ALA A 192 16.42 2.08 -14.14
C ALA A 192 16.97 1.90 -15.57
N ALA A 193 18.29 1.89 -15.73
CA ALA A 193 18.93 1.64 -17.01
C ALA A 193 18.67 0.21 -17.51
N ALA A 194 18.78 -0.80 -16.64
CA ALA A 194 18.47 -2.18 -16.98
C ALA A 194 17.00 -2.35 -17.35
N TRP A 195 16.09 -1.77 -16.58
CA TRP A 195 14.65 -1.78 -16.87
C TRP A 195 14.33 -1.18 -18.25
N GLN A 196 14.90 -0.03 -18.59
CA GLN A 196 14.66 0.62 -19.89
C GLN A 196 15.16 -0.20 -21.08
N ARG A 197 16.21 -1.01 -20.89
CA ARG A 197 16.68 -1.94 -21.95
C ARG A 197 15.71 -3.10 -22.15
N VAL A 198 15.19 -3.69 -21.06
CA VAL A 198 14.32 -4.89 -21.14
C VAL A 198 12.86 -4.55 -21.44
N VAL A 199 12.41 -3.34 -21.08
CA VAL A 199 11.05 -2.84 -21.34
C VAL A 199 11.12 -1.45 -21.97
N PRO A 200 11.58 -1.35 -23.22
CA PRO A 200 11.65 -0.06 -23.91
C PRO A 200 10.26 0.56 -24.05
N GLY A 201 10.15 1.85 -23.78
CA GLY A 201 8.87 2.57 -23.82
C GLY A 201 7.96 2.36 -22.61
N SER A 202 8.44 1.70 -21.55
CA SER A 202 7.69 1.60 -20.29
C SER A 202 7.30 2.99 -19.78
N PRO A 203 6.01 3.22 -19.42
CA PRO A 203 5.60 4.46 -18.77
C PRO A 203 6.15 4.57 -17.34
N VAL A 204 6.63 3.45 -16.81
CA VAL A 204 7.21 3.35 -15.47
C VAL A 204 8.65 3.84 -15.51
N ASN A 205 8.93 4.90 -14.77
CA ASN A 205 10.26 5.48 -14.67
C ASN A 205 10.84 5.24 -13.27
N PHE A 206 11.83 4.37 -13.21
CA PHE A 206 12.53 4.03 -11.95
C PHE A 206 13.75 4.90 -11.64
N ARG A 207 14.04 5.92 -12.47
CA ARG A 207 15.18 6.80 -12.21
C ARG A 207 15.04 7.49 -10.86
N ALA A 208 16.13 7.48 -10.10
CA ALA A 208 16.21 8.21 -8.86
C ALA A 208 15.95 9.70 -9.08
N ARG A 209 14.96 10.24 -8.40
CA ARG A 209 14.65 11.67 -8.41
C ARG A 209 14.67 12.18 -6.97
N PRO A 210 15.33 13.31 -6.68
CA PRO A 210 15.29 13.91 -5.36
C PRO A 210 13.86 14.06 -4.86
N GLY A 211 13.58 13.64 -3.62
CA GLY A 211 12.25 13.70 -3.01
C GLY A 211 11.19 12.76 -3.62
N GLN A 212 11.56 11.76 -4.43
CA GLN A 212 10.60 10.83 -5.03
C GLN A 212 9.88 9.99 -3.97
N ALA A 213 10.61 9.53 -2.94
CA ALA A 213 10.00 8.80 -1.83
C ALA A 213 8.95 9.66 -1.12
N ASP A 214 9.24 10.95 -0.88
CA ASP A 214 8.31 11.86 -0.23
C ASP A 214 7.09 12.16 -1.11
N ARG A 215 7.26 12.31 -2.42
CA ARG A 215 6.12 12.46 -3.34
C ARG A 215 5.24 11.21 -3.39
N ASN A 216 5.84 10.02 -3.38
CA ASN A 216 5.10 8.77 -3.32
C ASN A 216 4.35 8.65 -1.99
N ALA A 217 5.02 8.97 -0.87
CA ALA A 217 4.40 9.02 0.44
C ALA A 217 3.18 9.96 0.43
N ALA A 218 3.36 11.18 -0.06
CA ALA A 218 2.29 12.18 -0.15
C ALA A 218 1.10 11.69 -0.99
N ALA A 219 1.35 11.01 -2.12
CA ALA A 219 0.29 10.49 -2.98
C ALA A 219 -0.55 9.41 -2.28
N PHE A 220 0.08 8.43 -1.61
CA PHE A 220 -0.62 7.39 -0.85
C PHE A 220 -1.39 7.97 0.33
N THR A 221 -0.74 8.81 1.11
CA THR A 221 -1.34 9.40 2.31
C THR A 221 -2.48 10.35 1.95
N ALA A 222 -2.33 11.18 0.91
CA ALA A 222 -3.37 12.10 0.46
C ALA A 222 -4.63 11.37 -0.03
N LYS A 223 -4.46 10.31 -0.84
CA LYS A 223 -5.58 9.50 -1.34
C LYS A 223 -6.34 8.85 -0.19
N SER A 224 -5.61 8.22 0.75
CA SER A 224 -6.21 7.55 1.91
C SER A 224 -6.90 8.53 2.85
N ALA A 225 -6.24 9.65 3.18
CA ALA A 225 -6.81 10.71 4.01
C ALA A 225 -8.04 11.34 3.35
N GLY A 226 -8.02 11.52 2.02
CA GLY A 226 -9.16 11.99 1.22
C GLY A 226 -10.37 11.06 1.37
N GLY A 227 -10.18 9.76 1.15
CA GLY A 227 -11.24 8.76 1.28
C GLY A 227 -11.82 8.68 2.69
N ILE A 228 -10.98 8.75 3.73
CA ILE A 228 -11.42 8.76 5.13
C ILE A 228 -12.30 10.00 5.43
N ARG A 229 -11.90 11.19 4.94
CA ARG A 229 -12.69 12.43 5.13
C ARG A 229 -14.02 12.35 4.40
N GLU A 230 -14.03 11.85 3.15
CA GLU A 230 -15.23 11.75 2.33
C GLU A 230 -16.20 10.71 2.88
N ALA A 231 -15.72 9.56 3.32
CA ALA A 231 -16.55 8.53 3.95
C ALA A 231 -17.23 9.02 5.23
N GLY A 232 -16.59 9.93 5.95
CA GLY A 232 -17.06 10.43 7.25
C GLY A 232 -17.05 9.36 8.35
N GLY A 233 -17.46 9.76 9.56
CA GLY A 233 -17.49 8.83 10.71
C GLY A 233 -16.15 8.67 11.42
N PHE A 234 -15.13 9.40 11.00
CA PHE A 234 -13.80 9.42 11.59
C PHE A 234 -13.41 10.83 12.09
N SER A 235 -12.41 10.87 12.96
CA SER A 235 -11.67 12.10 13.28
C SER A 235 -10.95 12.61 12.03
N HIS A 236 -10.36 13.83 12.12
CA HIS A 236 -9.45 14.28 11.08
C HIS A 236 -8.29 13.28 10.95
N PRO A 237 -7.94 12.82 9.72
CA PRO A 237 -6.83 11.89 9.53
C PRO A 237 -5.50 12.50 9.96
N GLU A 238 -4.72 11.72 10.70
CA GLU A 238 -3.34 12.01 11.08
C GLU A 238 -2.38 11.28 10.15
N GLN A 239 -1.19 11.82 9.99
CA GLN A 239 -0.09 11.15 9.29
C GLN A 239 1.06 10.93 10.26
N TRP A 240 1.61 9.71 10.25
CA TRP A 240 2.78 9.36 11.03
C TRP A 240 3.89 8.92 10.08
N ARG A 241 5.15 9.20 10.46
CA ARG A 241 6.34 8.84 9.68
C ARG A 241 7.41 8.29 10.61
N TYR A 242 8.07 7.24 10.14
CA TYR A 242 9.20 6.58 10.79
C TYR A 242 10.29 6.37 9.75
N ASP A 243 11.40 7.06 9.91
CA ASP A 243 12.56 6.91 9.04
C ASP A 243 13.52 5.90 9.68
N TRP A 244 14.06 5.01 8.87
CA TRP A 244 14.97 3.97 9.32
C TRP A 244 15.81 3.47 8.15
N GLU A 245 16.92 2.80 8.49
CA GLU A 245 17.89 2.31 7.51
C GLU A 245 18.09 0.80 7.68
N ARG A 246 18.50 0.17 6.60
CA ARG A 246 18.86 -1.23 6.60
C ARG A 246 19.94 -1.51 5.57
N THR A 247 21.04 -2.14 6.02
CA THR A 247 22.08 -2.62 5.13
C THR A 247 21.75 -4.03 4.64
N CYS A 248 21.97 -4.25 3.35
CA CYS A 248 21.75 -5.50 2.66
C CYS A 248 22.96 -5.91 1.86
N THR A 249 23.22 -7.20 1.80
CA THR A 249 24.14 -7.78 0.83
C THR A 249 23.51 -7.77 -0.57
N ARG A 250 24.36 -7.87 -1.59
CA ARG A 250 23.95 -8.04 -2.99
C ARG A 250 22.94 -9.18 -3.14
N ASP A 251 23.23 -10.35 -2.59
CA ASP A 251 22.39 -11.54 -2.77
C ASP A 251 21.05 -11.40 -2.08
N GLU A 252 21.00 -10.85 -0.88
CA GLU A 252 19.74 -10.51 -0.22
C GLU A 252 18.90 -9.54 -1.05
N TRP A 253 19.50 -8.51 -1.64
CA TRP A 253 18.81 -7.55 -2.49
C TRP A 253 18.26 -8.22 -3.75
N LEU A 254 19.07 -9.04 -4.44
CA LEU A 254 18.67 -9.71 -5.67
C LEU A 254 17.63 -10.81 -5.43
N GLU A 255 17.61 -11.43 -4.25
CA GLU A 255 16.55 -12.38 -3.87
C GLU A 255 15.20 -11.68 -3.73
N GLU A 256 15.21 -10.43 -3.30
CA GLU A 256 14.03 -9.66 -2.99
C GLU A 256 13.37 -8.97 -4.20
N LEU A 257 14.17 -8.48 -5.15
CA LEU A 257 13.69 -7.71 -6.28
C LEU A 257 12.55 -8.39 -7.06
N PRO A 258 12.60 -9.70 -7.37
CA PRO A 258 11.51 -10.40 -8.07
C PRO A 258 10.20 -10.45 -7.29
N ALA A 259 10.25 -10.32 -5.96
CA ALA A 259 9.04 -10.25 -5.12
C ALA A 259 8.39 -8.85 -5.15
N SER A 260 9.01 -7.85 -5.78
CA SER A 260 8.37 -6.57 -6.06
C SER A 260 7.43 -6.73 -7.25
N GLY A 261 6.14 -6.45 -7.11
CA GLY A 261 5.13 -6.68 -8.15
C GLY A 261 5.46 -6.11 -9.55
N ALA A 262 6.42 -5.19 -9.66
CA ALA A 262 6.85 -4.62 -10.94
C ALA A 262 7.65 -5.59 -11.81
N LEU A 263 8.42 -6.52 -11.22
CA LEU A 263 9.26 -7.48 -11.94
C LEU A 263 8.58 -8.82 -12.20
N THR A 264 7.50 -9.12 -11.49
CA THR A 264 6.77 -10.40 -11.61
C THR A 264 6.34 -10.74 -13.05
N PRO A 265 5.93 -9.79 -13.93
CA PRO A 265 5.52 -10.11 -15.29
C PRO A 265 6.70 -10.32 -16.26
N LEU A 266 7.94 -10.09 -15.85
CA LEU A 266 9.08 -10.21 -16.77
C LEU A 266 9.39 -11.67 -17.14
N PRO A 267 9.71 -11.95 -18.41
CA PRO A 267 10.33 -13.22 -18.81
C PRO A 267 11.64 -13.46 -18.04
N PRO A 268 12.00 -14.74 -17.79
CA PRO A 268 13.18 -15.10 -16.98
C PRO A 268 14.49 -14.49 -17.47
N ASP A 269 14.71 -14.42 -18.77
CA ASP A 269 15.90 -13.83 -19.41
C ASP A 269 15.98 -12.33 -19.14
N LYS A 270 14.88 -11.62 -19.29
CA LYS A 270 14.78 -10.19 -19.00
C LYS A 270 14.92 -9.87 -17.52
N LEU A 271 14.33 -10.70 -16.67
CA LEU A 271 14.53 -10.60 -15.23
C LEU A 271 16.01 -10.78 -14.87
N ALA A 272 16.67 -11.79 -15.43
CA ALA A 272 18.10 -12.02 -15.20
C ALA A 272 18.97 -10.84 -15.62
N GLU A 273 18.64 -10.16 -16.75
CA GLU A 273 19.36 -8.95 -17.18
C GLU A 273 19.20 -7.79 -16.18
N VAL A 274 17.98 -7.57 -15.65
CA VAL A 274 17.75 -6.52 -14.64
C VAL A 274 18.52 -6.84 -13.35
N LEU A 275 18.49 -8.11 -12.90
CA LEU A 275 19.21 -8.54 -11.72
C LEU A 275 20.73 -8.41 -11.88
N ALA A 276 21.27 -8.81 -13.05
CA ALA A 276 22.71 -8.70 -13.33
C ALA A 276 23.18 -7.23 -13.31
N GLY A 277 22.45 -6.34 -14.00
CA GLY A 277 22.79 -4.92 -14.03
C GLY A 277 22.73 -4.24 -12.67
N THR A 278 21.73 -4.62 -11.85
CA THR A 278 21.59 -4.10 -10.48
C THR A 278 22.67 -4.68 -9.56
N GLY A 279 22.94 -5.98 -9.68
CA GLY A 279 23.97 -6.65 -8.90
C GLY A 279 25.37 -6.08 -9.13
N ALA A 280 25.73 -5.81 -10.39
CA ALA A 280 27.01 -5.18 -10.71
C ALA A 280 27.17 -3.79 -10.07
N ALA A 281 26.11 -3.00 -9.97
CA ALA A 281 26.17 -1.72 -9.26
C ALA A 281 26.37 -1.88 -7.76
N ILE A 282 25.80 -2.94 -7.15
CA ILE A 282 26.01 -3.24 -5.73
C ILE A 282 27.44 -3.75 -5.48
N ASP A 283 27.97 -4.57 -6.40
CA ASP A 283 29.36 -5.05 -6.32
C ASP A 283 30.35 -3.88 -6.39
N ALA A 284 30.09 -2.89 -7.23
CA ALA A 284 30.89 -1.68 -7.32
C ALA A 284 30.88 -0.82 -6.03
N LEU A 285 29.86 -1.00 -5.19
CA LEU A 285 29.75 -0.36 -3.86
C LEU A 285 30.28 -1.24 -2.73
N GLY A 286 30.98 -2.33 -3.05
CA GLY A 286 31.59 -3.24 -2.05
C GLY A 286 30.68 -4.39 -1.64
N GLY A 287 29.70 -4.77 -2.47
CA GLY A 287 28.86 -5.98 -2.29
C GLY A 287 27.72 -5.83 -1.30
N SER A 288 27.49 -4.64 -0.76
CA SER A 288 26.36 -4.33 0.12
C SER A 288 25.88 -2.90 -0.07
N VAL A 289 24.62 -2.64 0.29
CA VAL A 289 23.99 -1.33 0.19
C VAL A 289 23.18 -1.01 1.44
N THR A 290 23.18 0.27 1.83
CA THR A 290 22.28 0.77 2.86
C THR A 290 21.06 1.40 2.20
N MET A 291 19.89 0.83 2.52
CA MET A 291 18.58 1.30 2.09
C MET A 291 18.02 2.28 3.09
N ASN A 292 17.59 3.43 2.63
CA ASN A 292 16.81 4.37 3.44
C ASN A 292 15.32 4.07 3.28
N TYR A 293 14.61 3.92 4.38
CA TYR A 293 13.17 3.67 4.40
C TYR A 293 12.43 4.79 5.11
N ALA A 294 11.29 5.17 4.55
CA ALA A 294 10.25 5.90 5.26
C ALA A 294 9.04 4.99 5.41
N THR A 295 8.66 4.63 6.63
CA THR A 295 7.36 4.02 6.88
C THR A 295 6.38 5.13 7.19
N VAL A 296 5.36 5.26 6.33
CA VAL A 296 4.31 6.28 6.50
C VAL A 296 2.98 5.62 6.81
N ALA A 297 2.21 6.24 7.70
CA ALA A 297 0.86 5.79 8.04
C ALA A 297 -0.14 6.92 7.93
N VAL A 298 -1.36 6.60 7.50
CA VAL A 298 -2.54 7.46 7.64
C VAL A 298 -3.48 6.78 8.61
N THR A 299 -3.88 7.49 9.64
CA THR A 299 -4.72 6.94 10.69
C THR A 299 -5.82 7.91 11.10
N ALA A 300 -6.97 7.37 11.51
CA ALA A 300 -8.09 8.13 12.04
C ALA A 300 -8.88 7.29 13.06
N VAL A 301 -9.52 7.96 13.99
CA VAL A 301 -10.34 7.33 15.03
C VAL A 301 -11.81 7.37 14.64
N ARG A 302 -12.53 6.24 14.76
CA ARG A 302 -13.98 6.20 14.58
C ARG A 302 -14.66 7.06 15.63
N ILE A 303 -15.42 8.05 15.19
CA ILE A 303 -16.23 8.90 16.08
C ILE A 303 -17.63 8.31 16.28
N SER A 304 -18.12 8.32 17.53
CA SER A 304 -19.49 7.90 17.82
C SER A 304 -20.53 8.91 17.29
N ALA A 305 -21.74 8.44 17.01
CA ALA A 305 -22.84 9.31 16.56
C ALA A 305 -23.13 10.44 17.58
N ALA A 306 -22.95 10.19 18.87
CA ALA A 306 -23.15 11.18 19.93
C ALA A 306 -22.15 12.36 19.86
N TRP A 307 -20.97 12.17 19.31
CA TRP A 307 -19.98 13.25 19.14
C TRP A 307 -20.33 14.21 17.98
N ARG A 308 -21.03 13.72 16.95
CA ARG A 308 -21.50 14.54 15.81
C ARG A 308 -22.54 15.58 16.23
N GLY A 309 -23.34 15.30 17.26
CA GLY A 309 -24.39 16.23 17.77
C GLY A 309 -23.82 17.45 18.49
N ARG A 310 -22.68 17.32 19.16
CA ARG A 310 -22.09 18.41 19.96
C ARG A 310 -21.47 19.54 19.12
N ARG A 311 -21.04 19.29 17.88
CA ARG A 311 -20.51 20.34 17.00
C ARG A 311 -21.59 21.14 16.25
N ARG A 312 -22.82 20.61 16.13
CA ARG A 312 -23.95 21.35 15.49
C ARG A 312 -24.70 22.27 16.43
N GLY A 313 -24.45 22.19 17.74
CA GLY A 313 -25.11 23.03 18.76
C GLY A 313 -24.29 24.25 19.23
N GLN A 314 -23.14 24.53 18.62
CA GLN A 314 -22.26 25.67 18.94
C GLN A 314 -22.04 26.61 17.73
N GLY A 315 -22.93 26.58 16.73
CA GLY A 315 -22.94 27.51 15.59
C GLY A 315 -24.17 28.40 15.61
#